data_4461d307f4c9404d6d234f0327788dc2
#
_entry.id   4461d307f4c9404d6d234f0327788dc2
#
_cell.length_a   1.000
_cell.length_b   1.000
_cell.length_c   1.000
_cell.angle_alpha   90.00
_cell.angle_beta   90.00
_cell.angle_gamma   90.00
#
_symmetry.space_group_name_H-M   'P 1'
#
loop_
_entity.id
_entity.type
_entity.pdbx_description
1 polymer ?
#
loop_
_entity_poly.entity_id
_entity_poly.type
_entity_poly.pdbx_seq_one_letter_code
_entity_poly.pdbx_strand_id
1 'polypeptide(L)'
;MSDGIGYYSRRASHVVQVGGVPMGGDNPIRVQSMTNTVTMDTEACVAQVLRIAEAGGEYVRLTTQGVREAENMRLIREGVRKAGCKVPLVADVHFNPRVADVAALYCEKVRINPGNYVDAARQFKHLEYTDEEYAAELQKIEARLVPFLQICREHHTAVRIGVNHGSLSDRIMSRYGDTPEGIVESCMEFLRICMKHDFLNVVISIKASNTVVMVQSVRLLVQQMEKEHMTFPLHLGVTEAGEGEDGRIKSAVGIGALLTEGIGDTIRVSLSEAPEREIPVAKKLVESIGECARLRHEAEQHIADDTVTLRLCETDWESLQLKAAMAAGALLIDGKAHQLIIHNEGFDEERLVALADNILQAARVKFTKTEYISCPGCGRTLYDLEGTIRRIKAAIEREQRRLACIAEREPARLEETKAATAHLKGLKIAIMGCIVNGPGEMADADYGYVGAARGKVSLYRKKECIERNIPEEEAVEKLMELIDRYEKK
;
A
#
# COMPACT_ATOMS: atom_id res chain seq x y z
N MET A 1 -23.71 20.82 8.01
CA MET A 1 -22.26 20.64 7.76
C MET A 1 -21.46 21.57 8.68
N SER A 2 -21.57 21.44 10.01
CA SER A 2 -20.86 22.31 10.97
C SER A 2 -20.52 21.64 12.31
N ASP A 3 -20.53 20.32 12.40
CA ASP A 3 -20.39 19.63 13.70
C ASP A 3 -19.04 18.96 13.92
N GLY A 4 -18.02 19.25 13.11
CA GLY A 4 -16.69 18.65 13.23
C GLY A 4 -15.54 19.60 13.60
N ILE A 5 -15.83 20.86 13.94
CA ILE A 5 -14.84 21.95 13.99
C ILE A 5 -13.83 21.82 15.17
N GLY A 6 -14.07 20.95 16.16
CA GLY A 6 -13.18 20.83 17.33
C GLY A 6 -12.21 19.64 17.31
N TYR A 7 -12.45 18.60 16.52
CA TYR A 7 -11.73 17.33 16.60
C TYR A 7 -10.81 17.03 15.41
N TYR A 8 -10.93 17.78 14.32
CA TYR A 8 -10.18 17.57 13.08
C TYR A 8 -9.61 18.88 12.55
N SER A 9 -8.32 18.90 12.27
CA SER A 9 -7.63 19.98 11.58
C SER A 9 -6.65 19.37 10.58
N ARG A 10 -6.78 19.70 9.30
CA ARG A 10 -5.90 19.21 8.27
C ARG A 10 -4.53 19.90 8.36
N ARG A 11 -3.44 19.12 8.26
CA ARG A 11 -2.08 19.63 8.17
C ARG A 11 -1.95 20.57 6.97
N ALA A 12 -1.35 21.74 7.17
CA ALA A 12 -1.07 22.66 6.07
C ALA A 12 -0.03 22.05 5.11
N SER A 13 -0.34 22.05 3.82
CA SER A 13 0.55 21.68 2.73
C SER A 13 0.50 22.72 1.63
N HIS A 14 1.55 22.87 0.83
CA HIS A 14 1.46 23.75 -0.33
C HIS A 14 0.69 23.07 -1.48
N VAL A 15 0.23 23.89 -2.43
CA VAL A 15 -0.53 23.38 -3.59
C VAL A 15 0.44 22.81 -4.63
N VAL A 16 0.18 21.60 -5.08
CA VAL A 16 0.86 20.95 -6.19
C VAL A 16 -0.10 20.85 -7.37
N GLN A 17 0.35 21.31 -8.55
CA GLN A 17 -0.43 21.26 -9.77
C GLN A 17 -0.23 19.92 -10.48
N VAL A 18 -1.32 19.19 -10.72
CA VAL A 18 -1.29 17.94 -11.51
C VAL A 18 -2.30 18.08 -12.64
N GLY A 19 -1.85 18.62 -13.75
CA GLY A 19 -2.74 19.02 -14.83
C GLY A 19 -3.82 19.99 -14.33
N GLY A 20 -5.08 19.72 -14.65
CA GLY A 20 -6.22 20.52 -14.20
C GLY A 20 -6.78 20.16 -12.81
N VAL A 21 -6.13 19.26 -12.07
CA VAL A 21 -6.61 18.80 -10.75
C VAL A 21 -5.54 19.05 -9.69
N PRO A 22 -5.53 20.21 -9.02
CA PRO A 22 -4.56 20.52 -7.97
C PRO A 22 -4.84 19.73 -6.70
N MET A 23 -3.78 19.51 -5.88
CA MET A 23 -3.87 18.91 -4.54
C MET A 23 -3.06 19.71 -3.53
N GLY A 24 -3.29 19.45 -2.25
CA GLY A 24 -2.65 20.21 -1.16
C GLY A 24 -3.35 21.55 -0.91
N GLY A 25 -2.91 22.31 0.07
CA GLY A 25 -3.59 23.51 0.54
C GLY A 25 -5.04 23.23 0.93
N ASP A 26 -5.95 24.10 0.53
CA ASP A 26 -7.38 23.95 0.79
C ASP A 26 -8.13 23.05 -0.22
N ASN A 27 -7.40 22.43 -1.17
CA ASN A 27 -8.01 21.53 -2.14
C ASN A 27 -8.55 20.27 -1.44
N PRO A 28 -9.62 19.64 -1.96
CA PRO A 28 -10.12 18.37 -1.44
C PRO A 28 -9.04 17.28 -1.44
N ILE A 29 -9.15 16.33 -0.51
CA ILE A 29 -8.32 15.12 -0.56
C ILE A 29 -8.66 14.33 -1.80
N ARG A 30 -7.67 14.07 -2.65
CA ARG A 30 -7.86 13.47 -3.97
C ARG A 30 -7.83 11.95 -3.92
N VAL A 31 -8.68 11.33 -4.72
CA VAL A 31 -8.75 9.87 -4.84
C VAL A 31 -8.05 9.41 -6.12
N GLN A 32 -7.08 8.51 -5.96
CA GLN A 32 -6.32 7.92 -7.06
C GLN A 32 -6.54 6.41 -7.13
N SER A 33 -6.60 5.84 -8.36
CA SER A 33 -6.43 4.41 -8.59
C SER A 33 -5.36 4.14 -9.65
N MET A 34 -5.16 2.86 -10.01
CA MET A 34 -4.12 2.43 -10.94
C MET A 34 -4.64 1.33 -11.85
N THR A 35 -4.33 1.40 -13.13
CA THR A 35 -4.68 0.34 -14.08
C THR A 35 -3.92 -0.96 -13.79
N ASN A 36 -4.53 -2.08 -14.11
CA ASN A 36 -3.89 -3.39 -14.12
C ASN A 36 -3.67 -3.95 -15.54
N THR A 37 -4.02 -3.16 -16.57
CA THR A 37 -3.76 -3.46 -17.98
C THR A 37 -2.27 -3.35 -18.33
N VAL A 38 -1.84 -4.11 -19.34
CA VAL A 38 -0.49 -3.97 -19.93
C VAL A 38 -0.41 -2.61 -20.64
N THR A 39 0.54 -1.76 -20.26
CA THR A 39 0.61 -0.37 -20.75
C THR A 39 0.86 -0.27 -22.26
N MET A 40 1.37 -1.32 -22.90
CA MET A 40 1.50 -1.39 -24.37
C MET A 40 0.17 -1.70 -25.10
N ASP A 41 -0.86 -2.11 -24.38
CA ASP A 41 -2.21 -2.23 -24.91
C ASP A 41 -2.96 -0.92 -24.71
N THR A 42 -2.85 -0.04 -25.70
CA THR A 42 -3.41 1.31 -25.65
C THR A 42 -4.93 1.31 -25.46
N GLU A 43 -5.64 0.44 -26.17
CA GLU A 43 -7.11 0.40 -26.13
C GLU A 43 -7.61 -0.09 -24.77
N ALA A 44 -7.04 -1.17 -24.24
CA ALA A 44 -7.37 -1.68 -22.93
C ALA A 44 -7.06 -0.65 -21.82
N CYS A 45 -5.91 0.06 -21.92
CA CYS A 45 -5.56 1.12 -20.99
C CYS A 45 -6.55 2.29 -21.03
N VAL A 46 -6.90 2.80 -22.22
CA VAL A 46 -7.89 3.87 -22.39
C VAL A 46 -9.22 3.46 -21.77
N ALA A 47 -9.74 2.27 -22.11
CA ALA A 47 -10.99 1.76 -21.57
C ALA A 47 -10.98 1.67 -20.04
N GLN A 48 -9.89 1.20 -19.43
CA GLN A 48 -9.79 1.09 -17.98
C GLN A 48 -9.63 2.45 -17.31
N VAL A 49 -8.87 3.38 -17.88
CA VAL A 49 -8.76 4.77 -17.39
C VAL A 49 -10.13 5.44 -17.35
N LEU A 50 -10.95 5.26 -18.40
CA LEU A 50 -12.30 5.81 -18.45
C LEU A 50 -13.20 5.22 -17.37
N ARG A 51 -13.19 3.90 -17.13
CA ARG A 51 -13.96 3.27 -16.04
C ARG A 51 -13.55 3.79 -14.66
N ILE A 52 -12.24 3.94 -14.42
CA ILE A 52 -11.73 4.49 -13.15
C ILE A 52 -12.19 5.95 -12.98
N ALA A 53 -12.12 6.76 -14.04
CA ALA A 53 -12.56 8.15 -14.02
C ALA A 53 -14.10 8.26 -13.82
N GLU A 54 -14.87 7.39 -14.47
CA GLU A 54 -16.34 7.31 -14.32
C GLU A 54 -16.75 6.92 -12.90
N ALA A 55 -16.02 6.02 -12.24
CA ALA A 55 -16.20 5.72 -10.83
C ALA A 55 -15.86 6.92 -9.91
N GLY A 56 -15.21 7.95 -10.46
CA GLY A 56 -14.83 9.19 -9.81
C GLY A 56 -13.39 9.22 -9.29
N GLY A 57 -12.51 8.42 -9.90
CA GLY A 57 -11.07 8.56 -9.71
C GLY A 57 -10.57 9.88 -10.29
N GLU A 58 -9.82 10.65 -9.50
CA GLU A 58 -9.34 11.98 -9.86
C GLU A 58 -7.93 11.95 -10.46
N TYR A 59 -7.18 10.88 -10.23
CA TYR A 59 -5.91 10.55 -10.91
C TYR A 59 -5.89 9.08 -11.28
N VAL A 60 -5.33 8.75 -12.45
CA VAL A 60 -5.16 7.36 -12.87
C VAL A 60 -3.69 7.08 -13.14
N ARG A 61 -3.14 6.10 -12.42
CA ARG A 61 -1.75 5.70 -12.53
C ARG A 61 -1.60 4.49 -13.43
N LEU A 62 -0.60 4.50 -14.30
CA LEU A 62 -0.25 3.40 -15.21
C LEU A 62 1.20 2.95 -14.93
N THR A 63 1.43 1.64 -14.98
CA THR A 63 2.78 1.07 -14.91
C THR A 63 3.60 1.47 -16.14
N THR A 64 4.82 1.98 -15.93
CA THR A 64 5.70 2.43 -17.01
C THR A 64 7.07 1.82 -16.79
N GLN A 65 7.31 0.64 -17.37
CA GLN A 65 8.51 -0.17 -17.11
C GLN A 65 9.70 0.21 -17.98
N GLY A 66 9.42 0.65 -19.22
CA GLY A 66 10.43 0.96 -20.21
C GLY A 66 10.10 2.20 -21.03
N VAL A 67 11.05 2.62 -21.86
CA VAL A 67 10.90 3.80 -22.73
C VAL A 67 9.70 3.64 -23.68
N ARG A 68 9.44 2.43 -24.20
CA ARG A 68 8.32 2.18 -25.10
C ARG A 68 6.97 2.40 -24.41
N GLU A 69 6.81 1.96 -23.17
CA GLU A 69 5.61 2.24 -22.37
C GLU A 69 5.48 3.73 -22.07
N ALA A 70 6.60 4.42 -21.80
CA ALA A 70 6.60 5.87 -21.58
C ALA A 70 6.18 6.64 -22.84
N GLU A 71 6.64 6.23 -24.01
CA GLU A 71 6.20 6.78 -25.30
C GLU A 71 4.72 6.47 -25.56
N ASN A 72 4.26 5.25 -25.22
CA ASN A 72 2.86 4.86 -25.40
C ASN A 72 1.89 5.62 -24.50
N MET A 73 2.36 6.22 -23.38
CA MET A 73 1.54 7.12 -22.56
C MET A 73 0.97 8.29 -23.37
N ARG A 74 1.66 8.74 -24.42
CA ARG A 74 1.14 9.74 -25.35
C ARG A 74 -0.14 9.25 -26.04
N LEU A 75 -0.12 8.05 -26.62
CA LEU A 75 -1.29 7.48 -27.30
C LEU A 75 -2.46 7.22 -26.35
N ILE A 76 -2.16 6.72 -25.15
CA ILE A 76 -3.18 6.52 -24.11
C ILE A 76 -3.80 7.87 -23.74
N ARG A 77 -2.99 8.91 -23.50
CA ARG A 77 -3.46 10.27 -23.20
C ARG A 77 -4.34 10.82 -24.32
N GLU A 78 -3.92 10.70 -25.56
CA GLU A 78 -4.68 11.12 -26.74
C GLU A 78 -6.04 10.41 -26.82
N GLY A 79 -6.07 9.08 -26.60
CA GLY A 79 -7.29 8.28 -26.56
C GLY A 79 -8.26 8.71 -25.46
N VAL A 80 -7.76 8.93 -24.25
CA VAL A 80 -8.53 9.40 -23.09
C VAL A 80 -9.10 10.81 -23.37
N ARG A 81 -8.29 11.72 -23.94
CA ARG A 81 -8.74 13.09 -24.30
C ARG A 81 -9.76 13.08 -25.42
N LYS A 82 -9.59 12.22 -26.42
CA LYS A 82 -10.57 12.03 -27.52
C LYS A 82 -11.92 11.54 -27.01
N ALA A 83 -11.95 10.74 -25.95
CA ALA A 83 -13.16 10.31 -25.26
C ALA A 83 -13.78 11.42 -24.36
N GLY A 84 -13.22 12.65 -24.35
CA GLY A 84 -13.72 13.77 -23.56
C GLY A 84 -13.28 13.76 -22.08
N CYS A 85 -12.52 12.76 -21.64
CA CYS A 85 -12.04 12.66 -20.27
C CYS A 85 -10.75 13.48 -20.07
N LYS A 86 -10.72 14.26 -18.97
CA LYS A 86 -9.59 15.16 -18.63
C LYS A 86 -8.80 14.66 -17.40
N VAL A 87 -9.07 13.43 -16.93
CA VAL A 87 -8.37 12.90 -15.75
C VAL A 87 -6.86 12.91 -15.96
N PRO A 88 -6.06 13.44 -15.01
CA PRO A 88 -4.60 13.40 -15.11
C PRO A 88 -4.05 11.97 -15.06
N LEU A 89 -3.08 11.70 -15.94
CA LEU A 89 -2.39 10.42 -15.99
C LEU A 89 -1.08 10.49 -15.19
N VAL A 90 -0.79 9.40 -14.49
CA VAL A 90 0.40 9.29 -13.65
C VAL A 90 1.25 8.11 -14.14
N ALA A 91 2.48 8.35 -14.56
CA ALA A 91 3.42 7.29 -14.88
C ALA A 91 4.08 6.73 -13.62
N ASP A 92 4.11 5.40 -13.48
CA ASP A 92 4.77 4.69 -12.37
C ASP A 92 6.09 4.08 -12.84
N VAL A 93 7.18 4.79 -12.60
CA VAL A 93 8.51 4.44 -13.10
C VAL A 93 9.35 3.77 -12.02
N HIS A 94 10.06 2.72 -12.43
CA HIS A 94 11.03 1.99 -11.61
C HIS A 94 12.31 1.70 -12.39
N PHE A 95 13.45 1.59 -11.70
CA PHE A 95 14.77 1.11 -12.14
C PHE A 95 15.49 1.94 -13.21
N ASN A 96 14.79 2.59 -14.12
CA ASN A 96 15.44 3.28 -15.24
C ASN A 96 15.03 4.76 -15.25
N PRO A 97 15.91 5.67 -14.84
CA PRO A 97 15.63 7.10 -14.80
C PRO A 97 15.25 7.70 -16.17
N ARG A 98 15.79 7.15 -17.30
CA ARG A 98 15.44 7.63 -18.64
C ARG A 98 13.94 7.44 -18.96
N VAL A 99 13.32 6.43 -18.38
CA VAL A 99 11.87 6.22 -18.53
C VAL A 99 11.08 7.37 -17.90
N ALA A 100 11.56 7.90 -16.76
CA ALA A 100 10.95 9.07 -16.12
C ALA A 100 11.07 10.32 -16.98
N ASP A 101 12.23 10.54 -17.62
CA ASP A 101 12.43 11.68 -18.53
C ASP A 101 11.42 11.67 -19.67
N VAL A 102 11.24 10.52 -20.34
CA VAL A 102 10.29 10.36 -21.44
C VAL A 102 8.83 10.46 -20.95
N ALA A 103 8.51 9.85 -19.81
CA ALA A 103 7.15 9.91 -19.24
C ALA A 103 6.75 11.34 -18.86
N ALA A 104 7.70 12.18 -18.43
CA ALA A 104 7.46 13.59 -18.08
C ALA A 104 6.96 14.42 -19.26
N LEU A 105 7.25 14.01 -20.50
CA LEU A 105 6.76 14.71 -21.71
C LEU A 105 5.25 14.49 -21.95
N TYR A 106 4.68 13.42 -21.41
CA TYR A 106 3.34 12.95 -21.79
C TYR A 106 2.37 12.81 -20.62
N CYS A 107 2.85 12.84 -19.37
CA CYS A 107 2.02 12.64 -18.18
C CYS A 107 1.95 13.90 -17.32
N GLU A 108 0.84 14.10 -16.66
CA GLU A 108 0.67 15.21 -15.73
C GLU A 108 1.41 14.98 -14.40
N LYS A 109 1.78 13.72 -14.09
CA LYS A 109 2.61 13.38 -12.94
C LYS A 109 3.48 12.16 -13.23
N VAL A 110 4.71 12.16 -12.74
CA VAL A 110 5.60 10.99 -12.80
C VAL A 110 5.96 10.57 -11.37
N ARG A 111 5.78 9.30 -11.05
CA ARG A 111 6.28 8.72 -9.81
C ARG A 111 7.62 8.06 -10.05
N ILE A 112 8.59 8.45 -9.25
CA ILE A 112 9.89 7.79 -9.12
C ILE A 112 10.00 7.12 -7.75
N ASN A 113 10.83 6.08 -7.67
CA ASN A 113 11.10 5.37 -6.42
C ASN A 113 12.56 5.59 -5.99
N PRO A 114 12.82 6.34 -4.91
CA PRO A 114 14.17 6.59 -4.41
C PRO A 114 15.03 5.32 -4.28
N GLY A 115 14.45 4.22 -3.82
CA GLY A 115 15.16 2.96 -3.60
C GLY A 115 15.69 2.26 -4.86
N ASN A 116 15.29 2.72 -6.07
CA ASN A 116 15.75 2.13 -7.32
C ASN A 116 15.78 3.12 -8.49
N TYR A 117 15.83 4.42 -8.21
CA TYR A 117 15.92 5.46 -9.25
C TYR A 117 17.35 5.65 -9.74
N VAL A 118 18.31 5.76 -8.83
CA VAL A 118 19.75 5.85 -9.12
C VAL A 118 20.50 4.69 -8.50
N ASP A 119 20.16 4.36 -7.26
CA ASP A 119 20.69 3.20 -6.57
C ASP A 119 20.30 1.91 -7.33
N ALA A 120 21.16 0.91 -7.29
CA ALA A 120 20.87 -0.41 -7.83
C ALA A 120 19.64 -1.02 -7.11
N ALA A 121 18.87 -1.85 -7.83
CA ALA A 121 17.81 -2.62 -7.22
C ALA A 121 18.34 -3.42 -6.01
N ARG A 122 17.54 -3.48 -4.94
CA ARG A 122 17.88 -4.15 -3.69
C ARG A 122 18.38 -5.58 -3.95
N GLN A 123 19.58 -5.89 -3.47
CA GLN A 123 20.23 -7.20 -3.58
C GLN A 123 20.41 -7.86 -2.21
N PHE A 124 19.94 -7.21 -1.13
CA PHE A 124 20.11 -7.64 0.27
C PHE A 124 21.58 -7.73 0.70
N LYS A 125 22.42 -6.85 0.16
CA LYS A 125 23.84 -6.73 0.51
C LYS A 125 24.01 -5.72 1.62
N HIS A 126 24.92 -6.00 2.53
CA HIS A 126 25.44 -5.00 3.46
C HIS A 126 26.59 -4.25 2.78
N LEU A 127 26.50 -2.92 2.76
CA LEU A 127 27.46 -2.01 2.14
C LEU A 127 28.04 -1.11 3.25
N GLU A 128 29.34 -0.99 3.28
CA GLU A 128 30.01 -0.07 4.19
C GLU A 128 30.39 1.19 3.42
N TYR A 129 30.03 2.34 3.96
CA TYR A 129 30.35 3.67 3.42
C TYR A 129 30.96 4.54 4.50
N THR A 130 32.07 5.21 4.18
CA THR A 130 32.46 6.39 4.95
C THR A 130 31.48 7.53 4.69
N ASP A 131 31.54 8.61 5.50
CA ASP A 131 30.65 9.77 5.27
C ASP A 131 30.95 10.46 3.94
N GLU A 132 32.21 10.48 3.51
CA GLU A 132 32.62 11.04 2.22
C GLU A 132 32.10 10.20 1.05
N GLU A 133 32.18 8.87 1.15
CA GLU A 133 31.64 7.96 0.13
C GLU A 133 30.10 8.08 0.05
N TYR A 134 29.42 8.16 1.19
CA TYR A 134 27.98 8.37 1.22
C TYR A 134 27.58 9.70 0.58
N ALA A 135 28.32 10.79 0.89
CA ALA A 135 28.09 12.10 0.29
C ALA A 135 28.31 12.07 -1.24
N ALA A 136 29.27 11.27 -1.73
CA ALA A 136 29.49 11.09 -3.16
C ALA A 136 28.30 10.36 -3.83
N GLU A 137 27.66 9.39 -3.17
CA GLU A 137 26.44 8.76 -3.67
C GLU A 137 25.27 9.77 -3.75
N LEU A 138 25.10 10.65 -2.76
CA LEU A 138 24.11 11.73 -2.82
C LEU A 138 24.36 12.69 -4.00
N GLN A 139 25.62 13.01 -4.31
CA GLN A 139 25.96 13.81 -5.48
C GLN A 139 25.56 13.11 -6.80
N LYS A 140 25.72 11.79 -6.89
CA LYS A 140 25.26 11.02 -8.07
C LYS A 140 23.73 11.09 -8.20
N ILE A 141 23.01 10.97 -7.08
CA ILE A 141 21.54 11.13 -7.08
C ILE A 141 21.17 12.52 -7.57
N GLU A 142 21.77 13.57 -7.04
CA GLU A 142 21.54 14.96 -7.45
C GLU A 142 21.83 15.15 -8.95
N ALA A 143 22.99 14.70 -9.41
CA ALA A 143 23.41 14.83 -10.82
C ALA A 143 22.41 14.17 -11.79
N ARG A 144 21.73 13.12 -11.38
CA ARG A 144 20.73 12.43 -12.20
C ARG A 144 19.32 13.00 -12.02
N LEU A 145 18.97 13.45 -10.82
CA LEU A 145 17.63 13.98 -10.54
C LEU A 145 17.40 15.36 -11.16
N VAL A 146 18.40 16.26 -11.08
CA VAL A 146 18.26 17.65 -11.55
C VAL A 146 17.84 17.76 -13.01
N PRO A 147 18.45 17.06 -13.99
CA PRO A 147 17.99 17.09 -15.38
C PRO A 147 16.52 16.66 -15.54
N PHE A 148 16.07 15.65 -14.78
CA PHE A 148 14.67 15.22 -14.79
C PHE A 148 13.74 16.30 -14.23
N LEU A 149 14.11 16.95 -13.11
CA LEU A 149 13.33 18.07 -12.56
C LEU A 149 13.22 19.23 -13.56
N GLN A 150 14.25 19.46 -14.35
CA GLN A 150 14.23 20.47 -15.43
C GLN A 150 13.18 20.13 -16.49
N ILE A 151 13.15 18.89 -16.98
CA ILE A 151 12.12 18.41 -17.93
C ILE A 151 10.72 18.56 -17.30
N CYS A 152 10.55 18.18 -16.05
CA CYS A 152 9.27 18.32 -15.34
C CYS A 152 8.83 19.79 -15.24
N ARG A 153 9.77 20.73 -15.02
CA ARG A 153 9.47 22.17 -14.97
C ARG A 153 9.01 22.68 -16.34
N GLU A 154 9.71 22.31 -17.42
CA GLU A 154 9.39 22.70 -18.79
C GLU A 154 8.03 22.18 -19.27
N HIS A 155 7.66 20.97 -18.83
CA HIS A 155 6.41 20.31 -19.21
C HIS A 155 5.29 20.44 -18.17
N HIS A 156 5.47 21.21 -17.09
CA HIS A 156 4.52 21.37 -15.99
C HIS A 156 4.10 20.04 -15.36
N THR A 157 5.00 19.07 -15.30
CA THR A 157 4.78 17.75 -14.77
C THR A 157 5.10 17.71 -13.28
N ALA A 158 4.16 17.24 -12.46
CA ALA A 158 4.40 17.01 -11.05
C ALA A 158 5.25 15.74 -10.84
N VAL A 159 6.06 15.74 -9.80
CA VAL A 159 6.83 14.57 -9.40
C VAL A 159 6.25 13.96 -8.13
N ARG A 160 6.07 12.63 -8.08
CA ARG A 160 5.84 11.94 -6.83
C ARG A 160 7.08 11.15 -6.43
N ILE A 161 7.67 11.54 -5.32
CA ILE A 161 8.71 10.77 -4.64
C ILE A 161 8.01 9.68 -3.84
N GLY A 162 8.06 8.44 -4.35
CA GLY A 162 7.27 7.32 -3.85
C GLY A 162 8.14 6.23 -3.26
N VAL A 163 8.35 6.27 -1.95
CA VAL A 163 9.09 5.25 -1.21
C VAL A 163 8.17 4.07 -0.91
N ASN A 164 8.62 2.86 -1.21
CA ASN A 164 8.04 1.62 -0.72
C ASN A 164 9.03 0.94 0.21
N HIS A 165 8.59 0.53 1.38
CA HIS A 165 9.40 -0.18 2.38
C HIS A 165 10.14 -1.38 1.77
N GLY A 166 9.43 -2.21 1.00
CA GLY A 166 10.00 -3.40 0.37
C GLY A 166 11.07 -3.15 -0.70
N SER A 167 11.25 -1.90 -1.17
CA SER A 167 12.21 -1.56 -2.23
C SER A 167 13.22 -0.49 -1.82
N LEU A 168 13.53 -0.36 -0.54
CA LEU A 168 14.62 0.48 -0.07
C LEU A 168 15.95 -0.01 -0.65
N SER A 169 16.85 0.91 -1.01
CA SER A 169 18.18 0.54 -1.52
C SER A 169 19.06 -0.10 -0.45
N ASP A 170 20.03 -0.93 -0.89
CA ASP A 170 20.99 -1.53 0.04
C ASP A 170 21.83 -0.46 0.76
N ARG A 171 22.05 0.71 0.14
CA ARG A 171 22.73 1.87 0.73
C ARG A 171 21.97 2.39 1.97
N ILE A 172 20.67 2.64 1.83
CA ILE A 172 19.81 3.07 2.94
C ILE A 172 19.73 1.99 4.04
N MET A 173 19.50 0.74 3.61
CA MET A 173 19.39 -0.39 4.54
C MET A 173 20.67 -0.62 5.35
N SER A 174 21.83 -0.40 4.74
CA SER A 174 23.13 -0.58 5.41
C SER A 174 23.43 0.51 6.42
N ARG A 175 23.01 1.76 6.15
CA ARG A 175 23.29 2.91 7.02
C ARG A 175 22.25 3.09 8.12
N TYR A 176 20.96 2.91 7.81
CA TYR A 176 19.84 3.22 8.71
C TYR A 176 19.06 1.98 9.16
N GLY A 177 19.30 0.82 8.57
CA GLY A 177 18.57 -0.41 8.85
C GLY A 177 17.17 -0.44 8.25
N ASP A 178 16.43 -1.49 8.60
CA ASP A 178 15.02 -1.68 8.23
C ASP A 178 14.11 -0.98 9.26
N THR A 179 14.15 0.34 9.28
CA THR A 179 13.53 1.18 10.30
C THR A 179 12.71 2.31 9.68
N PRO A 180 11.75 2.90 10.41
CA PRO A 180 11.06 4.11 9.97
C PRO A 180 12.01 5.24 9.58
N GLU A 181 13.13 5.41 10.30
CA GLU A 181 14.16 6.42 10.02
C GLU A 181 14.80 6.19 8.65
N GLY A 182 15.14 4.96 8.30
CA GLY A 182 15.69 4.61 6.97
C GLY A 182 14.68 4.88 5.86
N ILE A 183 13.40 4.56 6.08
CA ILE A 183 12.33 4.83 5.13
C ILE A 183 12.18 6.35 4.89
N VAL A 184 12.20 7.14 5.97
CA VAL A 184 12.08 8.59 5.92
C VAL A 184 13.30 9.21 5.24
N GLU A 185 14.51 8.80 5.61
CA GLU A 185 15.74 9.36 5.02
C GLU A 185 15.84 9.09 3.52
N SER A 186 15.41 7.90 3.07
CA SER A 186 15.28 7.60 1.63
C SER A 186 14.41 8.62 0.88
N CYS A 187 13.44 9.22 1.55
CA CYS A 187 12.60 10.28 1.01
C CYS A 187 13.28 11.66 1.12
N MET A 188 13.81 11.97 2.31
CA MET A 188 14.37 13.29 2.64
C MET A 188 15.58 13.65 1.78
N GLU A 189 16.42 12.68 1.41
CA GLU A 189 17.53 12.90 0.47
C GLU A 189 17.05 13.54 -0.84
N PHE A 190 15.97 13.03 -1.43
CA PHE A 190 15.38 13.56 -2.66
C PHE A 190 14.71 14.92 -2.44
N LEU A 191 14.02 15.10 -1.30
CA LEU A 191 13.35 16.35 -0.97
C LEU A 191 14.34 17.51 -0.78
N ARG A 192 15.46 17.27 -0.11
CA ARG A 192 16.52 18.28 0.07
C ARG A 192 17.09 18.72 -1.28
N ILE A 193 17.21 17.79 -2.25
CA ILE A 193 17.62 18.14 -3.62
C ILE A 193 16.54 19.00 -4.30
N CYS A 194 15.27 18.64 -4.19
CA CYS A 194 14.16 19.42 -4.73
C CYS A 194 14.13 20.84 -4.16
N MET A 195 14.29 20.99 -2.84
CA MET A 195 14.39 22.29 -2.17
C MET A 195 15.59 23.10 -2.66
N LYS A 196 16.77 22.48 -2.74
CA LYS A 196 18.00 23.11 -3.23
C LYS A 196 17.86 23.68 -4.65
N HIS A 197 17.08 23.03 -5.50
CA HIS A 197 16.85 23.43 -6.89
C HIS A 197 15.51 24.14 -7.12
N ASP A 198 14.84 24.58 -6.06
CA ASP A 198 13.56 25.30 -6.11
C ASP A 198 12.49 24.58 -6.95
N PHE A 199 12.40 23.25 -6.83
CA PHE A 199 11.38 22.45 -7.47
C PHE A 199 10.36 21.95 -6.44
N LEU A 200 9.26 22.69 -6.30
CA LEU A 200 8.24 22.44 -5.27
C LEU A 200 7.03 21.64 -5.79
N ASN A 201 6.93 21.38 -7.09
CA ASN A 201 5.80 20.61 -7.64
C ASN A 201 5.94 19.10 -7.36
N VAL A 202 6.06 18.77 -6.06
CA VAL A 202 6.38 17.45 -5.55
C VAL A 202 5.31 16.95 -4.58
N VAL A 203 4.92 15.70 -4.76
CA VAL A 203 4.06 14.92 -3.84
C VAL A 203 4.89 13.79 -3.25
N ILE A 204 4.64 13.44 -2.01
CA ILE A 204 5.40 12.37 -1.35
C ILE A 204 4.49 11.20 -1.00
N SER A 205 5.03 10.00 -1.04
CA SER A 205 4.37 8.84 -0.45
C SER A 205 5.37 7.89 0.19
N ILE A 206 5.04 7.43 1.40
CA ILE A 206 5.64 6.26 2.03
C ILE A 206 4.56 5.18 2.08
N LYS A 207 4.91 3.98 1.64
CA LYS A 207 4.01 2.83 1.63
C LYS A 207 4.69 1.60 2.20
N ALA A 208 3.95 0.83 2.97
CA ALA A 208 4.34 -0.48 3.47
C ALA A 208 3.09 -1.39 3.51
N SER A 209 3.29 -2.69 3.51
CA SER A 209 2.26 -3.69 3.77
C SER A 209 1.93 -3.80 5.26
N ASN A 210 2.88 -3.46 6.12
CA ASN A 210 2.70 -3.35 7.56
C ASN A 210 2.14 -1.96 7.91
N THR A 211 0.93 -1.92 8.46
CA THR A 211 0.21 -0.68 8.80
C THR A 211 0.92 0.14 9.87
N VAL A 212 1.51 -0.50 10.86
CA VAL A 212 2.27 0.16 11.94
C VAL A 212 3.50 0.86 11.36
N VAL A 213 4.31 0.17 10.57
CA VAL A 213 5.49 0.73 9.90
C VAL A 213 5.09 1.90 9.00
N MET A 214 4.00 1.76 8.23
CA MET A 214 3.53 2.80 7.32
C MET A 214 3.11 4.06 8.10
N VAL A 215 2.29 3.92 9.13
CA VAL A 215 1.78 5.06 9.92
C VAL A 215 2.92 5.76 10.66
N GLN A 216 3.78 5.01 11.34
CA GLN A 216 4.92 5.57 12.07
C GLN A 216 5.89 6.30 11.13
N SER A 217 6.21 5.72 9.96
CA SER A 217 7.10 6.35 8.99
C SER A 217 6.52 7.63 8.40
N VAL A 218 5.20 7.68 8.13
CA VAL A 218 4.56 8.90 7.61
C VAL A 218 4.53 9.99 8.68
N ARG A 219 4.22 9.66 9.94
CA ARG A 219 4.27 10.63 11.05
C ARG A 219 5.69 11.18 11.25
N LEU A 220 6.71 10.30 11.21
CA LEU A 220 8.10 10.71 11.32
C LEU A 220 8.53 11.60 10.15
N LEU A 221 8.10 11.28 8.92
CA LEU A 221 8.33 12.13 7.75
C LEU A 221 7.73 13.53 7.94
N VAL A 222 6.49 13.63 8.45
CA VAL A 222 5.84 14.92 8.74
C VAL A 222 6.68 15.72 9.73
N GLN A 223 7.10 15.12 10.82
CA GLN A 223 7.96 15.77 11.83
C GLN A 223 9.29 16.24 11.25
N GLN A 224 9.92 15.42 10.39
CA GLN A 224 11.19 15.77 9.76
C GLN A 224 11.04 16.89 8.74
N MET A 225 9.96 16.86 7.95
CA MET A 225 9.65 17.96 7.02
C MET A 225 9.39 19.27 7.76
N GLU A 226 8.67 19.25 8.89
CA GLU A 226 8.43 20.44 9.70
C GLU A 226 9.72 21.04 10.24
N LYS A 227 10.66 20.22 10.74
CA LYS A 227 11.99 20.66 11.19
C LYS A 227 12.80 21.32 10.08
N GLU A 228 12.65 20.86 8.84
CA GLU A 228 13.34 21.38 7.66
C GLU A 228 12.50 22.40 6.86
N HIS A 229 11.38 22.89 7.45
CA HIS A 229 10.48 23.88 6.86
C HIS A 229 9.88 23.47 5.49
N MET A 230 9.57 22.19 5.33
CA MET A 230 8.96 21.63 4.13
C MET A 230 7.47 21.36 4.35
N THR A 231 6.65 21.73 3.36
CA THR A 231 5.17 21.57 3.42
C THR A 231 4.61 20.74 2.26
N PHE A 232 5.36 19.77 1.76
CA PHE A 232 4.94 18.93 0.65
C PHE A 232 3.67 18.14 0.97
N PRO A 233 2.71 18.05 0.01
CA PRO A 233 1.52 17.23 0.15
C PRO A 233 1.85 15.73 0.14
N LEU A 234 1.02 14.95 0.83
CA LEU A 234 1.21 13.53 1.07
C LEU A 234 0.16 12.68 0.36
N HIS A 235 0.63 11.62 -0.30
CA HIS A 235 -0.19 10.57 -0.88
C HIS A 235 -0.15 9.31 0.00
N LEU A 236 -1.27 8.96 0.61
CA LEU A 236 -1.37 7.83 1.52
C LEU A 236 -1.82 6.55 0.81
N GLY A 237 -1.41 5.41 1.33
CA GLY A 237 -1.86 4.10 0.90
C GLY A 237 -1.11 2.98 1.58
N VAL A 238 -1.82 1.91 1.90
CA VAL A 238 -1.23 0.63 2.32
C VAL A 238 -0.94 -0.20 1.08
N THR A 239 0.25 -0.76 0.94
CA THR A 239 0.56 -1.70 -0.14
C THR A 239 0.11 -3.10 0.25
N GLU A 240 -0.19 -3.92 -0.75
CA GLU A 240 -0.52 -5.33 -0.58
C GLU A 240 -1.58 -5.56 0.52
N ALA A 241 -2.63 -4.71 0.51
CA ALA A 241 -3.68 -4.77 1.54
C ALA A 241 -4.55 -6.04 1.44
N GLY A 242 -4.61 -6.66 0.27
CA GLY A 242 -5.42 -7.85 0.04
C GLY A 242 -6.72 -7.56 -0.70
N GLU A 243 -7.70 -8.43 -0.55
CA GLU A 243 -9.01 -8.35 -1.20
C GLU A 243 -10.16 -8.35 -0.18
N GLY A 244 -11.36 -8.07 -0.63
CA GLY A 244 -12.59 -8.19 0.16
C GLY A 244 -12.57 -7.31 1.42
N GLU A 245 -13.10 -7.84 2.51
CA GLU A 245 -13.18 -7.14 3.78
C GLU A 245 -11.79 -6.86 4.38
N ASP A 246 -10.88 -7.83 4.30
CA ASP A 246 -9.53 -7.71 4.86
C ASP A 246 -8.75 -6.53 4.26
N GLY A 247 -8.81 -6.39 2.92
CA GLY A 247 -8.14 -5.29 2.23
C GLY A 247 -8.73 -3.93 2.57
N ARG A 248 -10.06 -3.86 2.71
CA ARG A 248 -10.78 -2.65 3.12
C ARG A 248 -10.45 -2.24 4.54
N ILE A 249 -10.52 -3.17 5.48
CA ILE A 249 -10.20 -2.94 6.90
C ILE A 249 -8.73 -2.52 7.06
N LYS A 250 -7.80 -3.23 6.40
CA LYS A 250 -6.37 -2.92 6.47
C LYS A 250 -6.05 -1.52 5.90
N SER A 251 -6.70 -1.15 4.79
CA SER A 251 -6.60 0.19 4.21
C SER A 251 -7.19 1.25 5.14
N ALA A 252 -8.35 0.98 5.75
CA ALA A 252 -9.03 1.90 6.67
C ALA A 252 -8.22 2.11 7.96
N VAL A 253 -7.62 1.06 8.53
CA VAL A 253 -6.73 1.15 9.70
C VAL A 253 -5.53 2.03 9.37
N GLY A 254 -4.79 1.77 8.28
CA GLY A 254 -3.56 2.49 7.98
C GLY A 254 -3.79 3.90 7.45
N ILE A 255 -4.63 4.05 6.43
CA ILE A 255 -4.94 5.36 5.84
C ILE A 255 -5.78 6.19 6.82
N GLY A 256 -6.78 5.58 7.45
CA GLY A 256 -7.69 6.25 8.38
C GLY A 256 -7.00 6.80 9.62
N ALA A 257 -6.00 6.07 10.18
CA ALA A 257 -5.20 6.57 11.28
C ALA A 257 -4.59 7.95 10.96
N LEU A 258 -3.98 8.09 9.79
CA LEU A 258 -3.36 9.34 9.35
C LEU A 258 -4.38 10.41 8.96
N LEU A 259 -5.43 10.01 8.22
CA LEU A 259 -6.48 10.97 7.82
C LEU A 259 -7.17 11.60 9.04
N THR A 260 -7.49 10.83 10.08
CA THR A 260 -8.11 11.36 11.30
C THR A 260 -7.18 12.26 12.12
N GLU A 261 -5.88 12.26 11.83
CA GLU A 261 -4.87 13.18 12.37
C GLU A 261 -4.63 14.40 11.48
N GLY A 262 -5.38 14.54 10.40
CA GLY A 262 -5.21 15.62 9.46
C GLY A 262 -4.07 15.43 8.46
N ILE A 263 -3.46 14.26 8.39
CA ILE A 263 -2.34 13.95 7.50
C ILE A 263 -2.88 13.28 6.23
N GLY A 264 -2.60 13.89 5.07
CA GLY A 264 -2.93 13.32 3.76
C GLY A 264 -3.66 14.30 2.83
N ASP A 265 -3.21 14.34 1.58
CA ASP A 265 -3.72 15.22 0.52
C ASP A 265 -4.29 14.43 -0.66
N THR A 266 -3.87 13.19 -0.78
CA THR A 266 -4.39 12.24 -1.77
C THR A 266 -4.23 10.82 -1.23
N ILE A 267 -5.14 9.92 -1.62
CA ILE A 267 -5.12 8.54 -1.16
C ILE A 267 -5.28 7.55 -2.30
N ARG A 268 -4.77 6.33 -2.11
CA ARG A 268 -5.15 5.16 -2.88
C ARG A 268 -5.41 3.98 -1.95
N VAL A 269 -6.61 3.46 -2.00
CA VAL A 269 -6.92 2.11 -1.50
C VAL A 269 -6.38 1.11 -2.51
N SER A 270 -5.65 0.08 -2.08
CA SER A 270 -5.02 -0.91 -2.97
C SER A 270 -5.66 -2.27 -2.70
N LEU A 271 -6.57 -2.68 -3.57
CA LEU A 271 -7.27 -3.97 -3.46
C LEU A 271 -6.85 -4.91 -4.58
N SER A 272 -6.80 -6.21 -4.27
CA SER A 272 -6.59 -7.28 -5.27
C SER A 272 -7.90 -7.58 -6.02
N GLU A 273 -8.52 -6.52 -6.55
CA GLU A 273 -9.82 -6.49 -7.25
C GLU A 273 -9.73 -5.57 -8.48
N ALA A 274 -10.81 -5.45 -9.24
CA ALA A 274 -10.89 -4.49 -10.32
C ALA A 274 -10.62 -3.06 -9.82
N PRO A 275 -9.71 -2.27 -10.46
CA PRO A 275 -9.26 -0.99 -9.93
C PRO A 275 -10.36 0.05 -9.69
N GLU A 276 -11.44 0.01 -10.46
CA GLU A 276 -12.59 0.89 -10.27
C GLU A 276 -13.32 0.65 -8.94
N ARG A 277 -13.19 -0.54 -8.34
CA ARG A 277 -13.76 -0.86 -7.02
C ARG A 277 -13.02 -0.21 -5.85
N GLU A 278 -11.78 0.23 -6.05
CA GLU A 278 -11.02 0.99 -5.06
C GLU A 278 -11.65 2.37 -4.77
N ILE A 279 -12.28 2.97 -5.78
CA ILE A 279 -12.75 4.36 -5.73
C ILE A 279 -13.90 4.59 -4.73
N PRO A 280 -14.99 3.80 -4.71
CA PRO A 280 -16.07 3.97 -3.72
C PRO A 280 -15.54 3.84 -2.28
N VAL A 281 -14.66 2.87 -2.02
CA VAL A 281 -14.05 2.67 -0.71
C VAL A 281 -13.22 3.88 -0.30
N ALA A 282 -12.37 4.39 -1.21
CA ALA A 282 -11.55 5.56 -0.93
C ALA A 282 -12.39 6.81 -0.66
N LYS A 283 -13.50 7.01 -1.40
CA LYS A 283 -14.44 8.11 -1.15
C LYS A 283 -15.09 8.02 0.22
N LYS A 284 -15.59 6.84 0.61
CA LYS A 284 -16.14 6.60 1.95
C LYS A 284 -15.14 6.94 3.06
N LEU A 285 -13.85 6.58 2.90
CA LEU A 285 -12.82 6.96 3.85
C LEU A 285 -12.69 8.49 3.97
N VAL A 286 -12.61 9.20 2.85
CA VAL A 286 -12.48 10.66 2.84
C VAL A 286 -13.73 11.37 3.44
N GLU A 287 -14.92 10.91 3.10
CA GLU A 287 -16.18 11.45 3.59
C GLU A 287 -16.37 11.22 5.11
N SER A 288 -15.79 10.17 5.66
CA SER A 288 -15.93 9.78 7.07
C SER A 288 -14.91 10.43 8.01
N ILE A 289 -13.94 11.21 7.52
CA ILE A 289 -12.81 11.71 8.33
C ILE A 289 -13.28 12.45 9.59
N GLY A 290 -14.17 13.43 9.45
CA GLY A 290 -14.61 14.27 10.58
C GLY A 290 -15.33 13.47 11.67
N GLU A 291 -16.20 12.56 11.27
CA GLU A 291 -16.90 11.67 12.19
C GLU A 291 -15.94 10.71 12.88
N CYS A 292 -15.03 10.07 12.13
CA CYS A 292 -14.07 9.14 12.68
C CYS A 292 -13.03 9.82 13.60
N ALA A 293 -12.64 11.06 13.31
CA ALA A 293 -11.78 11.85 14.20
C ALA A 293 -12.45 12.12 15.55
N ARG A 294 -13.75 12.46 15.53
CA ARG A 294 -14.57 12.62 16.75
C ARG A 294 -14.69 11.31 17.52
N LEU A 295 -15.08 10.22 16.84
CA LEU A 295 -15.20 8.88 17.46
C LEU A 295 -13.88 8.42 18.09
N ARG A 296 -12.76 8.64 17.40
CA ARG A 296 -11.42 8.35 17.92
C ARG A 296 -11.14 9.12 19.20
N HIS A 297 -11.40 10.43 19.20
CA HIS A 297 -11.16 11.28 20.36
C HIS A 297 -12.03 10.86 21.56
N GLU A 298 -13.33 10.63 21.34
CA GLU A 298 -14.24 10.14 22.38
C GLU A 298 -13.80 8.78 22.93
N ALA A 299 -13.44 7.83 22.05
CA ALA A 299 -12.98 6.50 22.45
C ALA A 299 -11.68 6.57 23.25
N GLU A 300 -10.74 7.45 22.88
CA GLU A 300 -9.47 7.63 23.56
C GLU A 300 -9.64 8.07 25.02
N GLN A 301 -10.61 8.95 25.28
CA GLN A 301 -10.92 9.44 26.64
C GLN A 301 -11.57 8.37 27.55
N HIS A 302 -12.11 7.29 26.95
CA HIS A 302 -12.84 6.25 27.64
C HIS A 302 -12.19 4.86 27.53
N ILE A 303 -10.87 4.81 27.26
CA ILE A 303 -10.13 3.53 27.29
C ILE A 303 -10.14 3.01 28.73
N ALA A 304 -10.64 1.80 28.91
CA ALA A 304 -10.69 1.13 30.21
C ALA A 304 -10.30 -0.35 30.04
N ASP A 305 -9.58 -0.90 31.01
CA ASP A 305 -9.16 -2.31 31.01
C ASP A 305 -8.50 -2.74 29.69
N ASP A 306 -7.61 -1.88 29.17
CA ASP A 306 -6.90 -2.12 27.89
C ASP A 306 -7.82 -2.26 26.66
N THR A 307 -9.02 -1.68 26.74
CA THR A 307 -10.09 -1.84 25.74
C THR A 307 -10.55 -0.51 25.18
N VAL A 308 -10.55 -0.39 23.83
CA VAL A 308 -11.26 0.66 23.10
C VAL A 308 -12.70 0.19 22.89
N THR A 309 -13.67 1.03 23.23
CA THR A 309 -15.08 0.79 22.94
C THR A 309 -15.60 1.82 21.94
N LEU A 310 -16.13 1.32 20.82
CA LEU A 310 -16.78 2.16 19.80
C LEU A 310 -18.28 1.92 19.79
N ARG A 311 -19.04 3.04 19.66
CA ARG A 311 -20.51 3.02 19.48
C ARG A 311 -20.84 3.71 18.16
N LEU A 312 -21.37 2.93 17.21
CA LEU A 312 -21.76 3.39 15.89
C LEU A 312 -23.24 3.10 15.64
N CYS A 313 -23.81 3.74 14.63
CA CYS A 313 -25.22 3.60 14.23
C CYS A 313 -25.31 3.43 12.70
N GLU A 314 -24.49 2.53 12.12
CA GLU A 314 -24.45 2.30 10.69
C GLU A 314 -25.50 1.25 10.28
N THR A 315 -26.10 1.48 9.11
CA THR A 315 -27.03 0.52 8.49
C THR A 315 -26.38 -0.27 7.36
N ASP A 316 -25.26 0.22 6.83
CA ASP A 316 -24.45 -0.42 5.79
C ASP A 316 -23.20 -1.05 6.41
N TRP A 317 -23.01 -2.36 6.14
CA TRP A 317 -21.90 -3.13 6.72
C TRP A 317 -20.52 -2.60 6.32
N GLU A 318 -20.33 -2.23 5.05
CA GLU A 318 -19.04 -1.67 4.60
C GLU A 318 -18.73 -0.33 5.28
N SER A 319 -19.73 0.52 5.47
CA SER A 319 -19.59 1.79 6.20
C SER A 319 -19.19 1.55 7.66
N LEU A 320 -19.83 0.58 8.34
CA LEU A 320 -19.45 0.19 9.70
C LEU A 320 -18.01 -0.29 9.78
N GLN A 321 -17.60 -1.18 8.87
CA GLN A 321 -16.23 -1.69 8.81
C GLN A 321 -15.20 -0.57 8.67
N LEU A 322 -15.41 0.32 7.70
CA LEU A 322 -14.49 1.41 7.42
C LEU A 322 -14.40 2.40 8.57
N LYS A 323 -15.53 2.84 9.10
CA LYS A 323 -15.56 3.81 10.20
C LYS A 323 -14.98 3.25 11.50
N ALA A 324 -15.33 2.02 11.88
CA ALA A 324 -14.76 1.38 13.06
C ALA A 324 -13.24 1.21 12.92
N ALA A 325 -12.76 0.79 11.75
CA ALA A 325 -11.34 0.63 11.47
C ALA A 325 -10.58 1.97 11.49
N MET A 326 -11.17 3.05 10.93
CA MET A 326 -10.58 4.39 10.97
C MET A 326 -10.50 4.95 12.39
N ALA A 327 -11.57 4.79 13.18
CA ALA A 327 -11.63 5.35 14.53
C ALA A 327 -10.72 4.61 15.51
N ALA A 328 -10.65 3.27 15.45
CA ALA A 328 -9.79 2.48 16.32
C ALA A 328 -8.32 2.42 15.87
N GLY A 329 -8.06 2.55 14.57
CA GLY A 329 -6.77 2.22 13.96
C GLY A 329 -5.58 2.90 14.62
N ALA A 330 -5.62 4.24 14.80
CA ALA A 330 -4.54 4.98 15.43
C ALA A 330 -4.31 4.57 16.89
N LEU A 331 -5.39 4.36 17.66
CA LEU A 331 -5.31 3.99 19.08
C LEU A 331 -4.64 2.63 19.27
N LEU A 332 -4.98 1.68 18.41
CA LEU A 332 -4.41 0.33 18.42
C LEU A 332 -2.95 0.31 17.95
N ILE A 333 -2.63 1.04 16.85
CA ILE A 333 -1.26 1.17 16.34
C ILE A 333 -0.34 1.81 17.37
N ASP A 334 -0.85 2.75 18.17
CA ASP A 334 -0.10 3.45 19.22
C ASP A 334 0.02 2.63 20.52
N GLY A 335 -0.56 1.44 20.57
CA GLY A 335 -0.54 0.59 21.76
C GLY A 335 -1.31 1.17 22.94
N LYS A 336 -2.28 2.06 22.70
CA LYS A 336 -3.12 2.64 23.74
C LYS A 336 -4.13 1.64 24.31
N ALA A 337 -4.44 0.60 23.54
CA ALA A 337 -5.24 -0.55 23.93
C ALA A 337 -4.92 -1.77 23.05
N HIS A 338 -5.22 -2.97 23.55
CA HIS A 338 -5.02 -4.23 22.83
C HIS A 338 -6.31 -5.00 22.63
N GLN A 339 -7.45 -4.45 23.05
CA GLN A 339 -8.78 -5.00 22.85
C GLN A 339 -9.71 -3.96 22.20
N LEU A 340 -10.70 -4.44 21.44
CA LEU A 340 -11.68 -3.60 20.76
C LEU A 340 -13.08 -4.20 20.92
N ILE A 341 -14.01 -3.39 21.37
CA ILE A 341 -15.44 -3.71 21.42
C ILE A 341 -16.18 -2.74 20.49
N ILE A 342 -17.03 -3.28 19.63
CA ILE A 342 -17.86 -2.51 18.70
C ILE A 342 -19.32 -2.75 19.04
N HIS A 343 -20.07 -1.68 19.28
CA HIS A 343 -21.51 -1.70 19.41
C HIS A 343 -22.14 -1.02 18.20
N ASN A 344 -23.06 -1.71 17.53
CA ASN A 344 -23.88 -1.16 16.47
C ASN A 344 -25.22 -1.91 16.40
N GLU A 345 -26.33 -1.21 16.54
CA GLU A 345 -27.63 -1.82 16.38
C GLU A 345 -27.84 -2.30 14.93
N GLY A 346 -28.55 -3.41 14.75
CA GLY A 346 -28.88 -3.96 13.43
C GLY A 346 -27.89 -4.99 12.88
N PHE A 347 -26.78 -5.24 13.58
CA PHE A 347 -25.85 -6.35 13.27
C PHE A 347 -25.70 -7.27 14.48
N ASP A 348 -25.54 -8.58 14.21
CA ASP A 348 -25.38 -9.59 15.27
C ASP A 348 -24.01 -9.46 15.96
N GLU A 349 -23.97 -9.86 17.24
CA GLU A 349 -22.79 -9.73 18.09
C GLU A 349 -21.60 -10.55 17.57
N GLU A 350 -21.84 -11.75 17.05
CA GLU A 350 -20.79 -12.60 16.50
C GLU A 350 -20.06 -11.90 15.33
N ARG A 351 -20.83 -11.23 14.48
CA ARG A 351 -20.30 -10.48 13.35
C ARG A 351 -19.52 -9.23 13.77
N LEU A 352 -19.97 -8.54 14.83
CA LEU A 352 -19.25 -7.41 15.42
C LEU A 352 -17.94 -7.83 16.08
N VAL A 353 -17.91 -8.97 16.78
CA VAL A 353 -16.70 -9.56 17.36
C VAL A 353 -15.71 -9.93 16.25
N ALA A 354 -16.18 -10.57 15.18
CA ALA A 354 -15.32 -10.90 14.03
C ALA A 354 -14.73 -9.64 13.37
N LEU A 355 -15.49 -8.55 13.28
CA LEU A 355 -15.01 -7.25 12.80
C LEU A 355 -13.93 -6.68 13.71
N ALA A 356 -14.12 -6.71 15.02
CA ALA A 356 -13.14 -6.27 16.00
C ALA A 356 -11.82 -7.06 15.87
N ASP A 357 -11.88 -8.37 15.76
CA ASP A 357 -10.71 -9.25 15.56
C ASP A 357 -9.98 -8.91 14.23
N ASN A 358 -10.70 -8.62 13.14
CA ASN A 358 -10.12 -8.21 11.87
C ASN A 358 -9.40 -6.86 11.96
N ILE A 359 -9.95 -5.90 12.71
CA ILE A 359 -9.32 -4.60 12.95
C ILE A 359 -8.07 -4.76 13.82
N LEU A 360 -8.13 -5.56 14.88
CA LEU A 360 -6.98 -5.86 15.74
C LEU A 360 -5.84 -6.51 14.94
N GLN A 361 -6.16 -7.43 14.03
CA GLN A 361 -5.17 -8.04 13.14
C GLN A 361 -4.59 -7.04 12.16
N ALA A 362 -5.41 -6.18 11.56
CA ALA A 362 -4.95 -5.12 10.65
C ALA A 362 -4.06 -4.08 11.35
N ALA A 363 -4.29 -3.81 12.64
CA ALA A 363 -3.45 -2.99 13.51
C ALA A 363 -2.24 -3.73 14.12
N ARG A 364 -2.03 -5.01 13.79
CA ARG A 364 -0.91 -5.85 14.26
C ARG A 364 -0.95 -6.16 15.77
N VAL A 365 -2.08 -6.00 16.41
CA VAL A 365 -2.27 -6.26 17.86
C VAL A 365 -2.47 -7.75 18.15
N LYS A 366 -3.33 -8.42 17.35
CA LYS A 366 -3.71 -9.82 17.55
C LYS A 366 -3.90 -10.52 16.20
N PHE A 367 -3.41 -11.75 16.07
CA PHE A 367 -3.59 -12.57 14.87
C PHE A 367 -4.53 -13.72 15.15
N THR A 368 -5.68 -13.75 14.49
CA THR A 368 -6.74 -14.77 14.68
C THR A 368 -6.93 -15.64 13.45
N LYS A 369 -6.42 -15.25 12.30
CA LYS A 369 -6.50 -15.96 11.02
C LYS A 369 -5.26 -15.79 10.18
N THR A 370 -5.05 -16.67 9.20
CA THR A 370 -4.00 -16.54 8.17
C THR A 370 -4.02 -15.15 7.54
N GLU A 371 -2.88 -14.47 7.53
CA GLU A 371 -2.73 -13.17 6.86
C GLU A 371 -2.30 -13.38 5.40
N TYR A 372 -3.04 -12.77 4.47
CA TYR A 372 -2.67 -12.74 3.07
C TYR A 372 -2.14 -11.36 2.69
N ILE A 373 -0.86 -11.30 2.30
CA ILE A 373 -0.21 -10.09 1.82
C ILE A 373 -0.23 -10.15 0.30
N SER A 374 -1.28 -9.63 -0.33
CA SER A 374 -1.44 -9.74 -1.78
C SER A 374 -1.43 -8.38 -2.48
N CYS A 375 -0.67 -8.29 -3.58
CA CYS A 375 -0.60 -7.07 -4.35
C CYS A 375 -1.90 -6.81 -5.13
N PRO A 376 -2.23 -5.54 -5.44
CA PRO A 376 -3.47 -5.20 -6.15
C PRO A 376 -3.47 -5.57 -7.64
N GLY A 377 -2.35 -6.12 -8.15
CA GLY A 377 -2.15 -6.26 -9.58
C GLY A 377 -1.80 -4.93 -10.26
N CYS A 378 -1.08 -5.03 -11.37
CA CYS A 378 -0.75 -3.90 -12.25
C CYS A 378 -0.31 -4.47 -13.61
N GLY A 379 0.08 -3.62 -14.56
CA GLY A 379 0.57 -4.07 -15.88
C GLY A 379 1.81 -4.97 -15.85
N ARG A 380 2.40 -5.24 -14.66
CA ARG A 380 3.50 -6.20 -14.45
C ARG A 380 3.04 -7.59 -14.00
N THR A 381 1.76 -7.77 -13.71
CA THR A 381 1.24 -9.06 -13.22
C THR A 381 1.37 -10.14 -14.28
N LEU A 382 1.89 -11.30 -13.90
CA LEU A 382 2.34 -12.36 -14.81
C LEU A 382 1.37 -13.54 -14.91
N TYR A 383 0.34 -13.59 -14.06
CA TYR A 383 -0.63 -14.68 -13.94
C TYR A 383 -2.00 -14.17 -13.46
N ASP A 384 -3.02 -15.03 -13.40
CA ASP A 384 -4.33 -14.69 -12.83
C ASP A 384 -4.23 -14.54 -11.30
N LEU A 385 -3.92 -13.32 -10.86
CA LEU A 385 -3.66 -13.01 -9.45
C LEU A 385 -4.91 -13.21 -8.58
N GLU A 386 -6.07 -12.69 -8.99
CA GLU A 386 -7.31 -12.77 -8.22
C GLU A 386 -7.78 -14.22 -8.08
N GLY A 387 -7.79 -14.98 -9.18
CA GLY A 387 -8.12 -16.40 -9.16
C GLY A 387 -7.15 -17.22 -8.30
N THR A 388 -5.86 -16.88 -8.32
CA THR A 388 -4.83 -17.55 -7.50
C THR A 388 -5.00 -17.27 -6.01
N ILE A 389 -5.28 -16.02 -5.62
CA ILE A 389 -5.58 -15.68 -4.22
C ILE A 389 -6.74 -16.52 -3.71
N ARG A 390 -7.84 -16.61 -4.48
CA ARG A 390 -9.00 -17.45 -4.13
C ARG A 390 -8.64 -18.92 -3.98
N ARG A 391 -7.81 -19.48 -4.90
CA ARG A 391 -7.35 -20.87 -4.83
C ARG A 391 -6.51 -21.16 -3.59
N ILE A 392 -5.58 -20.26 -3.24
CA ILE A 392 -4.72 -20.40 -2.06
C ILE A 392 -5.56 -20.32 -0.78
N LYS A 393 -6.45 -19.32 -0.66
CA LYS A 393 -7.37 -19.20 0.49
C LYS A 393 -8.21 -20.47 0.66
N ALA A 394 -8.84 -20.96 -0.41
CA ALA A 394 -9.64 -22.17 -0.38
C ALA A 394 -8.82 -23.42 -0.02
N ALA A 395 -7.54 -23.49 -0.37
CA ALA A 395 -6.67 -24.59 0.02
C ALA A 395 -6.36 -24.57 1.54
N ILE A 396 -6.01 -23.42 2.08
CA ILE A 396 -5.79 -23.23 3.53
C ILE A 396 -7.06 -23.53 4.33
N GLU A 397 -8.23 -23.02 3.93
CA GLU A 397 -9.50 -23.29 4.58
C GLU A 397 -9.89 -24.76 4.54
N ARG A 398 -9.62 -25.47 3.44
CA ARG A 398 -9.84 -26.91 3.36
C ARG A 398 -8.98 -27.67 4.35
N GLU A 399 -7.71 -27.28 4.50
CA GLU A 399 -6.81 -27.91 5.46
C GLU A 399 -7.24 -27.62 6.90
N GLN A 400 -7.63 -26.40 7.23
CA GLN A 400 -8.19 -26.06 8.55
C GLN A 400 -9.44 -26.87 8.87
N ARG A 401 -10.37 -27.04 7.92
CA ARG A 401 -11.56 -27.89 8.07
C ARG A 401 -11.21 -29.37 8.24
N ARG A 402 -10.20 -29.86 7.50
CA ARG A 402 -9.70 -31.24 7.63
C ARG A 402 -9.16 -31.49 9.04
N LEU A 403 -8.37 -30.57 9.57
CA LEU A 403 -7.85 -30.66 10.94
C LEU A 403 -8.95 -30.63 12.00
N ALA A 404 -9.94 -29.74 11.85
CA ALA A 404 -11.09 -29.68 12.74
C ALA A 404 -11.88 -31.01 12.77
N CYS A 405 -12.12 -31.61 11.60
CA CYS A 405 -12.80 -32.90 11.47
C CYS A 405 -12.01 -34.05 12.11
N ILE A 406 -10.66 -34.03 12.03
CA ILE A 406 -9.82 -35.02 12.74
C ILE A 406 -9.92 -34.82 14.24
N ALA A 407 -9.89 -33.58 14.74
CA ALA A 407 -10.07 -33.28 16.17
C ALA A 407 -11.37 -33.83 16.76
N GLU A 408 -12.46 -33.76 15.98
CA GLU A 408 -13.77 -34.28 16.36
C GLU A 408 -13.82 -35.83 16.37
N ARG A 409 -13.20 -36.47 15.38
CA ARG A 409 -13.26 -37.93 15.19
C ARG A 409 -12.25 -38.71 16.03
N GLU A 410 -11.10 -38.12 16.28
CA GLU A 410 -9.97 -38.72 16.98
C GLU A 410 -9.54 -37.87 18.18
N PRO A 411 -10.28 -37.96 19.33
CA PRO A 411 -9.99 -37.15 20.51
C PRO A 411 -8.55 -37.27 21.04
N ALA A 412 -7.90 -38.41 20.78
CA ALA A 412 -6.49 -38.60 21.14
C ALA A 412 -5.52 -37.67 20.40
N ARG A 413 -5.93 -37.11 19.26
CA ARG A 413 -5.14 -36.17 18.44
C ARG A 413 -5.58 -34.71 18.60
N LEU A 414 -6.47 -34.43 19.56
CA LEU A 414 -7.06 -33.11 19.76
C LEU A 414 -6.00 -32.01 19.93
N GLU A 415 -4.99 -32.23 20.75
CA GLU A 415 -3.95 -31.24 21.01
C GLU A 415 -3.04 -31.02 19.78
N GLU A 416 -2.68 -32.10 19.08
CA GLU A 416 -1.91 -32.03 17.81
C GLU A 416 -2.68 -31.22 16.75
N THR A 417 -3.97 -31.52 16.56
CA THR A 417 -4.80 -30.85 15.55
C THR A 417 -5.11 -29.40 15.92
N LYS A 418 -5.28 -29.08 17.21
CA LYS A 418 -5.41 -27.71 17.70
C LYS A 418 -4.14 -26.90 17.44
N ALA A 419 -2.96 -27.46 17.74
CA ALA A 419 -1.67 -26.81 17.49
C ALA A 419 -1.48 -26.54 15.98
N ALA A 420 -1.76 -27.52 15.12
CA ALA A 420 -1.68 -27.38 13.68
C ALA A 420 -2.66 -26.31 13.14
N THR A 421 -3.88 -26.28 13.66
CA THR A 421 -4.89 -25.26 13.28
C THR A 421 -4.47 -23.87 13.74
N ALA A 422 -3.97 -23.73 14.96
CA ALA A 422 -3.48 -22.46 15.50
C ALA A 422 -2.28 -21.96 14.67
N HIS A 423 -1.40 -22.87 14.28
CA HIS A 423 -0.26 -22.56 13.43
C HIS A 423 -0.71 -22.04 12.05
N LEU A 424 -1.61 -22.74 11.35
CA LEU A 424 -2.16 -22.29 10.07
C LEU A 424 -2.81 -20.88 10.19
N LYS A 425 -3.52 -20.62 11.28
CA LYS A 425 -4.11 -19.30 11.56
C LYS A 425 -3.05 -18.20 11.76
N GLY A 426 -1.88 -18.56 12.29
CA GLY A 426 -0.76 -17.63 12.51
C GLY A 426 0.09 -17.33 11.26
N LEU A 427 -0.11 -18.09 10.16
CA LEU A 427 0.70 -17.93 8.95
C LEU A 427 0.48 -16.59 8.24
N LYS A 428 1.56 -16.09 7.64
CA LYS A 428 1.55 -14.95 6.72
C LYS A 428 1.98 -15.43 5.35
N ILE A 429 1.07 -15.36 4.38
CA ILE A 429 1.31 -15.82 3.00
C ILE A 429 1.30 -14.63 2.06
N ALA A 430 2.43 -14.39 1.40
CA ALA A 430 2.55 -13.34 0.39
C ALA A 430 2.18 -13.87 -1.00
N ILE A 431 1.37 -13.13 -1.75
CA ILE A 431 0.93 -13.47 -3.12
C ILE A 431 1.21 -12.27 -4.02
N MET A 432 2.31 -12.36 -4.81
CA MET A 432 2.86 -11.25 -5.56
C MET A 432 2.80 -11.50 -7.06
N GLY A 433 2.19 -10.58 -7.79
CA GLY A 433 2.05 -10.68 -9.25
C GLY A 433 3.36 -10.65 -10.03
N CYS A 434 4.44 -10.10 -9.45
CA CYS A 434 5.77 -10.01 -10.07
C CYS A 434 6.88 -9.82 -9.05
N ILE A 435 8.13 -9.93 -9.52
CA ILE A 435 9.34 -9.83 -8.66
C ILE A 435 9.72 -8.39 -8.26
N VAL A 436 9.13 -7.34 -8.85
CA VAL A 436 9.62 -5.96 -8.68
C VAL A 436 9.63 -5.48 -7.23
N ASN A 437 8.52 -5.67 -6.51
CA ASN A 437 8.42 -5.35 -5.08
C ASN A 437 8.29 -6.61 -4.22
N GLY A 438 7.98 -7.76 -4.86
CA GLY A 438 7.63 -8.99 -4.18
C GLY A 438 8.60 -9.38 -3.07
N PRO A 439 9.91 -9.58 -3.34
CA PRO A 439 10.85 -10.03 -2.32
C PRO A 439 11.00 -9.10 -1.11
N GLY A 440 10.79 -7.80 -1.29
CA GLY A 440 10.85 -6.83 -0.20
C GLY A 440 9.56 -6.76 0.62
N GLU A 441 8.41 -6.68 -0.05
CA GLU A 441 7.10 -6.57 0.61
C GLU A 441 6.68 -7.87 1.33
N MET A 442 7.22 -9.01 0.88
CA MET A 442 7.03 -10.30 1.55
C MET A 442 8.06 -10.61 2.64
N ALA A 443 8.92 -9.66 3.00
CA ALA A 443 9.99 -9.90 3.98
C ALA A 443 9.48 -10.41 5.34
N ASP A 444 8.26 -10.00 5.72
CA ASP A 444 7.55 -10.42 6.92
C ASP A 444 6.65 -11.66 6.72
N ALA A 445 6.58 -12.20 5.50
CA ALA A 445 5.79 -13.38 5.21
C ALA A 445 6.55 -14.68 5.55
N ASP A 446 5.81 -15.70 6.00
CA ASP A 446 6.38 -17.02 6.23
C ASP A 446 6.59 -17.75 4.90
N TYR A 447 5.64 -17.60 3.98
CA TYR A 447 5.67 -18.17 2.64
C TYR A 447 5.34 -17.14 1.57
N GLY A 448 5.97 -17.26 0.40
CA GLY A 448 5.73 -16.37 -0.73
C GLY A 448 5.42 -17.13 -2.02
N TYR A 449 4.40 -16.65 -2.73
CA TYR A 449 4.01 -17.07 -4.08
C TYR A 449 4.23 -15.88 -5.01
N VAL A 450 5.25 -15.93 -5.85
CA VAL A 450 5.72 -14.75 -6.61
C VAL A 450 5.80 -15.06 -8.10
N GLY A 451 5.15 -14.24 -8.92
CA GLY A 451 5.24 -14.34 -10.38
C GLY A 451 6.69 -14.17 -10.87
N ALA A 452 7.19 -15.19 -11.59
CA ALA A 452 8.57 -15.22 -12.09
C ALA A 452 8.66 -14.95 -13.60
N ALA A 453 7.74 -15.53 -14.37
CA ALA A 453 7.55 -15.30 -15.80
C ALA A 453 6.08 -15.56 -16.13
N ARG A 454 5.66 -15.31 -17.37
CA ARG A 454 4.26 -15.54 -17.79
C ARG A 454 3.89 -17.02 -17.61
N GLY A 455 2.86 -17.29 -16.79
CA GLY A 455 2.42 -18.64 -16.42
C GLY A 455 3.42 -19.40 -15.53
N LYS A 456 4.40 -18.73 -14.95
CA LYS A 456 5.39 -19.34 -14.04
C LYS A 456 5.53 -18.56 -12.75
N VAL A 457 5.70 -19.30 -11.66
CA VAL A 457 5.78 -18.80 -10.30
C VAL A 457 7.01 -19.34 -9.61
N SER A 458 7.54 -18.60 -8.64
CA SER A 458 8.55 -19.06 -7.69
C SER A 458 7.98 -19.07 -6.28
N LEU A 459 8.31 -20.10 -5.51
CA LEU A 459 7.90 -20.25 -4.11
C LEU A 459 9.04 -19.88 -3.18
N TYR A 460 8.71 -19.16 -2.14
CA TYR A 460 9.64 -18.67 -1.13
C TYR A 460 9.24 -19.14 0.26
N ARG A 461 10.24 -19.32 1.10
CA ARG A 461 10.09 -19.40 2.55
C ARG A 461 10.88 -18.26 3.15
N LYS A 462 10.17 -17.33 3.80
CA LYS A 462 10.73 -16.03 4.20
C LYS A 462 11.42 -15.36 3.01
N LYS A 463 12.70 -15.06 3.09
CA LYS A 463 13.48 -14.40 2.02
C LYS A 463 14.16 -15.39 1.05
N GLU A 464 14.08 -16.71 1.32
CA GLU A 464 14.74 -17.74 0.53
C GLU A 464 13.82 -18.28 -0.58
N CYS A 465 14.30 -18.27 -1.82
CA CYS A 465 13.62 -18.90 -2.94
C CYS A 465 13.86 -20.41 -2.94
N ILE A 466 12.82 -21.17 -2.63
CA ILE A 466 12.90 -22.65 -2.49
C ILE A 466 12.71 -23.35 -3.84
N GLU A 467 11.71 -22.93 -4.62
CA GLU A 467 11.47 -23.49 -5.96
C GLU A 467 11.26 -22.35 -6.97
N ARG A 468 11.83 -22.53 -8.17
CA ARG A 468 11.79 -21.50 -9.22
C ARG A 468 11.05 -22.00 -10.46
N ASN A 469 10.35 -21.07 -11.14
CA ASN A 469 9.74 -21.28 -12.45
C ASN A 469 8.76 -22.47 -12.51
N ILE A 470 8.00 -22.69 -11.45
CA ILE A 470 6.95 -23.70 -11.36
C ILE A 470 5.78 -23.28 -12.30
N PRO A 471 5.18 -24.21 -13.06
CA PRO A 471 3.94 -23.93 -13.76
C PRO A 471 2.85 -23.45 -12.82
N GLU A 472 2.08 -22.43 -13.20
CA GLU A 472 1.04 -21.82 -12.36
C GLU A 472 0.00 -22.85 -11.87
N GLU A 473 -0.34 -23.83 -12.72
CA GLU A 473 -1.29 -24.90 -12.41
C GLU A 473 -0.86 -25.81 -11.23
N GLU A 474 0.44 -26.01 -11.04
CA GLU A 474 0.99 -26.85 -9.97
C GLU A 474 1.34 -26.06 -8.70
N ALA A 475 1.48 -24.76 -8.83
CA ALA A 475 2.16 -23.93 -7.82
C ALA A 475 1.36 -23.83 -6.48
N VAL A 476 0.02 -23.94 -6.50
CA VAL A 476 -0.78 -23.91 -5.27
C VAL A 476 -0.60 -25.22 -4.48
N GLU A 477 -0.59 -26.38 -5.15
CA GLU A 477 -0.33 -27.66 -4.49
C GLU A 477 1.07 -27.69 -3.89
N LYS A 478 2.07 -27.27 -4.64
CA LYS A 478 3.46 -27.17 -4.16
C LYS A 478 3.65 -26.19 -3.00
N LEU A 479 2.87 -25.09 -2.97
CA LEU A 479 2.85 -24.21 -1.81
C LEU A 479 2.32 -24.93 -0.57
N MET A 480 1.24 -25.71 -0.70
CA MET A 480 0.71 -26.49 0.41
C MET A 480 1.69 -27.57 0.89
N GLU A 481 2.35 -28.27 -0.05
CA GLU A 481 3.43 -29.23 0.28
C GLU A 481 4.61 -28.55 0.99
N LEU A 482 4.96 -27.35 0.56
CA LEU A 482 6.02 -26.56 1.19
C LEU A 482 5.65 -26.18 2.63
N ILE A 483 4.44 -25.71 2.87
CA ILE A 483 3.92 -25.43 4.21
C ILE A 483 3.99 -26.70 5.06
N ASP A 484 3.41 -27.81 4.59
CA ASP A 484 3.40 -29.09 5.31
C ASP A 484 4.80 -29.61 5.67
N ARG A 485 5.78 -29.46 4.78
CA ARG A 485 7.15 -29.94 4.98
C ARG A 485 7.86 -29.25 6.14
N TYR A 486 7.60 -27.97 6.36
CA TYR A 486 8.31 -27.17 7.36
C TYR A 486 7.55 -27.03 8.67
N GLU A 487 6.25 -27.35 8.66
CA GLU A 487 5.38 -27.21 9.83
C GLU A 487 5.20 -28.53 10.61
N LYS A 488 5.48 -29.66 9.98
CA LYS A 488 5.42 -30.99 10.63
C LYS A 488 6.76 -31.37 11.31
N LYS A 489 7.67 -30.42 11.47
CA LYS A 489 8.91 -30.57 12.24
C LYS A 489 8.83 -29.79 13.56
#